data_1ed74e1655e93706c3f19bb9099733d9
#
_entry.id   1ed74e1655e93706c3f19bb9099733d9
#
_cell.length_a   1.000
_cell.length_b   1.000
_cell.length_c   1.000
_cell.angle_alpha   90.00
_cell.angle_beta   90.00
_cell.angle_gamma   90.00
#
_symmetry.space_group_name_H-M   'P 1'
#
loop_
_entity.id
_entity.type
_entity.pdbx_description
1 polymer ?
#
loop_
_entity_poly.entity_id
_entity_poly.type
_entity_poly.pdbx_seq_one_letter_code
_entity_poly.pdbx_strand_id
1 'polypeptide(L)'
;MCRNITELRGLEPAATDEEVQAAARQYIRKVSGITRPTAANADAFEAAVAEVTATTRRLLSVLPPRRQPPKTVPPLRRPEVRARIEARGAAT
;
A
#
# COMPACT_ATOMS: atom_id res chain seq x y z
N MET A 1 9.53 7.68 -7.13
CA MET A 1 9.35 6.28 -7.47
C MET A 1 8.21 5.64 -6.71
N CYS A 2 7.45 4.79 -7.37
CA CYS A 2 6.24 4.20 -6.78
C CYS A 2 6.56 2.90 -6.06
N ARG A 3 7.16 2.98 -4.88
CA ARG A 3 7.58 1.80 -4.13
C ARG A 3 6.44 0.84 -3.78
N ASN A 4 5.34 1.39 -3.28
CA ASN A 4 4.22 0.57 -2.80
C ASN A 4 3.18 0.32 -3.88
N ILE A 5 3.31 0.96 -5.04
CA ILE A 5 2.40 0.75 -6.15
C ILE A 5 3.00 -0.30 -7.07
N THR A 6 2.69 -1.56 -6.75
CA THR A 6 3.13 -2.72 -7.51
C THR A 6 1.92 -3.61 -7.75
N GLU A 7 2.10 -4.66 -8.54
CA GLU A 7 1.02 -5.58 -8.80
C GLU A 7 0.73 -6.40 -7.54
N LEU A 8 -0.48 -6.24 -7.02
CA LEU A 8 -0.92 -6.96 -5.82
C LEU A 8 -1.79 -8.16 -6.13
N ARG A 9 -2.34 -8.23 -7.33
CA ARG A 9 -3.17 -9.36 -7.75
C ARG A 9 -2.32 -10.60 -7.97
N GLY A 10 -2.74 -11.70 -7.37
CA GLY A 10 -2.06 -12.99 -7.57
C GLY A 10 -0.90 -13.27 -6.63
N LEU A 11 -0.70 -12.43 -5.61
CA LEU A 11 0.32 -12.68 -4.60
C LEU A 11 -0.05 -13.89 -3.73
N GLU A 12 0.97 -14.63 -3.31
CA GLU A 12 0.83 -15.73 -2.36
C GLU A 12 1.75 -15.51 -1.17
N PRO A 13 1.24 -15.34 0.03
CA PRO A 13 -0.20 -15.19 0.36
C PRO A 13 -0.80 -13.91 -0.22
N ALA A 14 -2.12 -13.82 -0.24
CA ALA A 14 -2.84 -12.72 -0.84
C ALA A 14 -2.43 -11.37 -0.25
N ALA A 15 -2.63 -10.30 -1.02
CA ALA A 15 -2.30 -8.96 -0.58
C ALA A 15 -2.99 -8.62 0.74
N THR A 16 -2.24 -8.04 1.67
CA THR A 16 -2.77 -7.64 2.96
C THR A 16 -3.40 -6.26 2.88
N ASP A 17 -4.25 -5.93 3.86
CA ASP A 17 -4.84 -4.60 3.96
C ASP A 17 -3.75 -3.53 4.08
N GLU A 18 -2.67 -3.84 4.81
CA GLU A 18 -1.53 -2.93 4.97
C GLU A 18 -0.88 -2.63 3.62
N GLU A 19 -0.71 -3.64 2.78
CA GLU A 19 -0.13 -3.46 1.46
C GLU A 19 -1.02 -2.61 0.55
N VAL A 20 -2.32 -2.85 0.57
CA VAL A 20 -3.28 -2.07 -0.21
C VAL A 20 -3.30 -0.62 0.28
N GLN A 21 -3.34 -0.41 1.59
CA GLN A 21 -3.36 0.92 2.18
C GLN A 21 -2.08 1.70 1.87
N ALA A 22 -0.92 1.03 1.90
CA ALA A 22 0.35 1.67 1.57
C ALA A 22 0.38 2.16 0.13
N ALA A 23 -0.16 1.38 -0.80
CA ALA A 23 -0.27 1.79 -2.20
C ALA A 23 -1.23 2.97 -2.37
N ALA A 24 -2.37 2.93 -1.68
CA ALA A 24 -3.35 4.00 -1.72
C ALA A 24 -2.75 5.30 -1.18
N ARG A 25 -2.06 5.24 -0.06
CA ARG A 25 -1.44 6.42 0.56
C ARG A 25 -0.38 7.02 -0.35
N GLN A 26 0.42 6.19 -0.99
CA GLN A 26 1.44 6.68 -1.93
C GLN A 26 0.79 7.38 -3.12
N TYR A 27 -0.29 6.83 -3.65
CA TYR A 27 -1.03 7.46 -4.74
C TYR A 27 -1.54 8.83 -4.33
N ILE A 28 -2.18 8.94 -3.15
CA ILE A 28 -2.71 10.21 -2.67
C ILE A 28 -1.60 11.24 -2.45
N ARG A 29 -0.46 10.83 -1.89
CA ARG A 29 0.68 11.72 -1.72
C ARG A 29 1.16 12.28 -3.05
N LYS A 30 1.25 11.43 -4.05
CA LYS A 30 1.76 11.83 -5.35
C LYS A 30 0.83 12.79 -6.07
N VAL A 31 -0.46 12.49 -6.10
CA VAL A 31 -1.40 13.32 -6.86
C VAL A 31 -1.72 14.63 -6.15
N SER A 32 -1.64 14.66 -4.83
CA SER A 32 -1.91 15.87 -4.06
C SER A 32 -0.67 16.74 -3.83
N GLY A 33 0.51 16.12 -3.93
CA GLY A 33 1.76 16.80 -3.56
C GLY A 33 1.94 16.96 -2.07
N ILE A 34 1.08 16.34 -1.25
CA ILE A 34 1.13 16.44 0.20
C ILE A 34 1.87 15.23 0.76
N THR A 35 3.07 15.44 1.28
CA THR A 35 3.85 14.38 1.90
C THR A 35 3.40 14.12 3.34
N ARG A 36 3.17 15.21 4.07
CA ARG A 36 2.69 15.18 5.45
C ARG A 36 1.50 16.12 5.58
N PRO A 37 0.29 15.59 5.74
CA PRO A 37 -0.88 16.48 5.86
C PRO A 37 -0.82 17.32 7.13
N THR A 38 -1.20 18.58 7.01
CA THR A 38 -1.36 19.47 8.15
C THR A 38 -2.70 19.17 8.83
N ALA A 39 -2.92 19.77 10.01
CA ALA A 39 -4.19 19.60 10.70
C ALA A 39 -5.38 20.01 9.81
N ALA A 40 -5.21 21.02 8.96
CA ALA A 40 -6.26 21.47 8.08
C ALA A 40 -6.59 20.47 6.96
N ASN A 41 -5.60 19.68 6.55
CA ASN A 41 -5.74 18.75 5.42
C ASN A 41 -5.92 17.30 5.83
N ALA A 42 -5.68 16.98 7.11
CA ALA A 42 -5.60 15.60 7.57
C ALA A 42 -6.88 14.81 7.30
N ASP A 43 -8.03 15.37 7.60
CA ASP A 43 -9.31 14.66 7.43
C ASP A 43 -9.58 14.32 5.97
N ALA A 44 -9.38 15.29 5.07
CA ALA A 44 -9.59 15.06 3.64
C ALA A 44 -8.58 14.06 3.10
N PHE A 45 -7.33 14.17 3.54
CA PHE A 45 -6.26 13.25 3.10
C PHE A 45 -6.55 11.81 3.53
N GLU A 46 -6.88 11.60 4.80
CA GLU A 46 -7.14 10.26 5.31
C GLU A 46 -8.44 9.68 4.73
N ALA A 47 -9.44 10.51 4.50
CA ALA A 47 -10.67 10.06 3.84
C ALA A 47 -10.37 9.55 2.42
N ALA A 48 -9.53 10.27 1.68
CA ALA A 48 -9.15 9.85 0.33
C ALA A 48 -8.37 8.54 0.35
N VAL A 49 -7.44 8.38 1.29
CA VAL A 49 -6.69 7.13 1.45
C VAL A 49 -7.66 5.97 1.73
N ALA A 50 -8.61 6.18 2.62
CA ALA A 50 -9.58 5.15 2.98
C ALA A 50 -10.45 4.74 1.78
N GLU A 51 -10.89 5.72 0.98
CA GLU A 51 -11.73 5.45 -0.19
C GLU A 51 -10.97 4.67 -1.27
N VAL A 52 -9.73 5.06 -1.56
CA VAL A 52 -8.90 4.37 -2.55
C VAL A 52 -8.59 2.97 -2.06
N THR A 53 -8.29 2.81 -0.78
CA THR A 53 -8.04 1.50 -0.17
C THR A 53 -9.26 0.59 -0.33
N ALA A 54 -10.44 1.07 0.01
CA ALA A 54 -11.68 0.27 -0.07
C ALA A 54 -11.98 -0.14 -1.51
N THR A 55 -11.84 0.79 -2.45
CA THR A 55 -12.10 0.50 -3.87
C THR A 55 -11.11 -0.53 -4.40
N THR A 56 -9.85 -0.40 -4.04
CA THR A 56 -8.79 -1.32 -4.48
C THR A 56 -9.02 -2.72 -3.91
N ARG A 57 -9.35 -2.81 -2.62
CA ARG A 57 -9.66 -4.11 -2.01
C ARG A 57 -10.83 -4.79 -2.70
N ARG A 58 -11.87 -4.04 -3.00
CA ARG A 58 -13.04 -4.58 -3.70
C ARG A 58 -12.65 -5.10 -5.07
N LEU A 59 -11.86 -4.33 -5.82
CA LEU A 59 -11.40 -4.77 -7.13
C LEU A 59 -10.64 -6.09 -7.04
N LEU A 60 -9.68 -6.17 -6.13
CA LEU A 60 -8.86 -7.38 -5.98
C LEU A 60 -9.70 -8.58 -5.56
N SER A 61 -10.79 -8.37 -4.81
CA SER A 61 -11.64 -9.45 -4.34
C SER A 61 -12.55 -10.02 -5.43
N VAL A 62 -12.89 -9.22 -6.45
CA VAL A 62 -13.81 -9.66 -7.51
C VAL A 62 -13.11 -10.10 -8.78
N LEU A 63 -11.82 -9.83 -8.93
CA LEU A 63 -11.07 -10.29 -10.09
C LEU A 63 -10.83 -11.79 -10.02
N PRO A 64 -10.86 -12.49 -11.17
CA PRO A 64 -10.55 -13.92 -11.17
C PRO A 64 -9.10 -14.18 -10.78
N PRO A 65 -8.78 -15.40 -10.34
CA PRO A 65 -7.40 -15.75 -10.00
C PRO A 65 -6.44 -15.49 -11.16
N ARG A 66 -5.25 -15.02 -10.83
CA ARG A 66 -4.22 -14.76 -11.82
C ARG A 66 -3.51 -16.07 -12.17
N ARG A 67 -3.22 -16.27 -13.45
CA ARG A 67 -2.54 -17.50 -13.91
C ARG A 67 -1.08 -17.56 -13.46
N GLN A 68 -0.42 -16.39 -13.42
CA GLN A 68 0.98 -16.30 -13.03
C GLN A 68 1.12 -15.26 -11.93
N PRO A 69 1.99 -15.51 -10.92
CA PRO A 69 2.21 -14.52 -9.88
C PRO A 69 2.90 -13.28 -10.45
N PRO A 70 2.76 -12.13 -9.77
CA PRO A 70 3.46 -10.91 -10.17
C PRO A 70 4.98 -11.12 -10.13
N LYS A 71 5.68 -10.45 -11.04
CA LYS A 71 7.14 -10.54 -11.14
C LYS A 71 7.84 -9.79 -10.02
N THR A 72 7.18 -8.79 -9.45
CA THR A 72 7.78 -7.97 -8.40
C THR A 72 7.16 -8.30 -7.05
N VAL A 73 7.97 -8.14 -6.00
CA VAL A 73 7.52 -8.35 -4.63
C VAL A 73 7.24 -6.99 -4.00
N PRO A 74 6.07 -6.80 -3.35
CA PRO A 74 5.79 -5.54 -2.65
C PRO A 74 6.88 -5.23 -1.63
N PRO A 75 7.23 -3.94 -1.44
CA PRO A 75 8.31 -3.57 -0.53
C PRO A 75 8.16 -4.14 0.88
N LEU A 76 6.95 -4.21 1.42
CA LEU A 76 6.72 -4.70 2.77
C LEU A 76 7.06 -6.18 2.95
N ARG A 77 7.22 -6.92 1.85
CA ARG A 77 7.61 -8.36 1.89
C ARG A 77 9.09 -8.57 1.70
N ARG A 78 9.84 -7.53 1.28
CA ARG A 78 11.28 -7.65 1.03
C ARG A 78 12.02 -7.79 2.36
N PRO A 79 12.98 -8.74 2.47
CA PRO A 79 13.68 -8.95 3.74
C PRO A 79 14.34 -7.69 4.31
N GLU A 80 14.98 -6.89 3.46
CA GLU A 80 15.66 -5.68 3.90
C GLU A 80 14.67 -4.64 4.46
N VAL A 81 13.47 -4.57 3.89
CA VAL A 81 12.44 -3.64 4.39
C VAL A 81 11.86 -4.14 5.71
N ARG A 82 11.59 -5.46 5.78
CA ARG A 82 11.08 -6.06 7.02
C ARG A 82 12.08 -5.90 8.15
N ALA A 83 13.36 -6.12 7.88
CA ALA A 83 14.40 -5.95 8.89
C ALA A 83 14.47 -4.50 9.40
N ARG A 84 14.31 -3.53 8.49
CA ARG A 84 14.31 -2.11 8.85
C ARG A 84 13.12 -1.77 9.76
N ILE A 85 11.95 -2.30 9.43
CA ILE A 85 10.73 -2.07 10.22
C ILE A 85 10.90 -2.68 11.61
N GLU A 86 11.41 -3.91 11.69
CA GLU A 86 11.64 -4.60 12.95
C GLU A 86 12.67 -3.86 13.81
N ALA A 87 13.76 -3.40 13.20
CA ALA A 87 14.78 -2.63 13.92
C ALA A 87 14.20 -1.33 14.47
N ARG A 88 13.35 -0.65 13.69
CA ARG A 88 12.70 0.59 14.14
C ARG A 88 11.75 0.32 15.30
N GLY A 89 11.00 -0.77 15.23
CA GLY A 89 10.11 -1.18 16.31
C GLY A 89 10.85 -1.53 17.57
N ALA A 90 12.00 -2.21 17.45
CA ALA A 90 12.83 -2.57 18.61
C ALA A 90 13.49 -1.36 19.26
N ALA A 91 13.71 -0.28 18.50
CA ALA A 91 14.34 0.93 19.03
C ALA A 91 13.37 1.81 19.81
N THR A 92 12.08 1.56 19.71
CA THR A 92 11.08 2.30 20.46
C THR A 92 10.63 1.53 21.69
#